data_fac1566af573371e8f7f84c839e4f591
#
_entry.id   fac1566af573371e8f7f84c839e4f591
#
_cell.length_a   1.000
_cell.length_b   1.000
_cell.length_c   1.000
_cell.angle_alpha   90.00
_cell.angle_beta   90.00
_cell.angle_gamma   90.00
#
_symmetry.space_group_name_H-M   'P 1'
#
loop_
_entity.id
_entity.type
_entity.pdbx_description
1 polymer ?
#
loop_
_entity_poly.entity_id
_entity_poly.type
_entity_poly.pdbx_seq_one_letter_code
_entity_poly.pdbx_strand_id
1 'polypeptide(L)'
;MNKGKMKQRLSYALGAFGHDTYYFAISTFFIAFVTGQMFAGDPHEDAMIALVTSLVVIIRLVEIIFDPIIGSIIDNTKTKWGKFKPWLIIAGTMSSIMLVLMFSRFFGLASSTHKTAFTIVFIIAFIILDGFYSFKDISFWGMIPALSATNSERETLGTFARFGSAIGAQGATILAIPITIFFTKGGNASGAAGFFAFGVIAALIQGVTSYITAFGTKEQESSIRQSAPQKTTTLDVFKALVKNDQLMWLSASYILFAVAYVATTATLILNFTFIAGNAALYSITGIVGFIGSIVLVPLFPLLAKKFGRRKVLTGAIISMLVGYALFFLGASVPMTLAGLIFLTTPYQLVFLSVLMTITDAVEYGQWKNGVRNEAVTLAMRPLLDKIAGAFSNGIYGFIAVAAGMTGTKYVAGHTYGVGMFKLYAYLLPALLMIVSLIVYLTKVKLTEKRHAEIVAELEAKATNEN
;
A
#
# COMPACT_ATOMS: atom_id res chain seq x y z
N MET A 1 -27.49 -7.69 20.20
CA MET A 1 -26.59 -6.87 19.31
C MET A 1 -27.46 -5.88 18.55
N ASN A 2 -27.16 -4.58 18.57
CA ASN A 2 -27.97 -3.56 17.91
C ASN A 2 -27.83 -3.70 16.37
N LYS A 3 -28.94 -4.03 15.67
CA LYS A 3 -28.97 -4.25 14.21
C LYS A 3 -28.39 -3.07 13.41
N GLY A 4 -28.60 -1.84 13.88
CA GLY A 4 -28.06 -0.64 13.21
C GLY A 4 -26.55 -0.55 13.27
N LYS A 5 -25.94 -0.88 14.41
CA LYS A 5 -24.48 -0.90 14.55
C LYS A 5 -23.83 -1.99 13.68
N MET A 6 -24.43 -3.17 13.60
CA MET A 6 -23.91 -4.25 12.75
C MET A 6 -23.98 -3.87 11.27
N LYS A 7 -25.08 -3.27 10.81
CA LYS A 7 -25.20 -2.75 9.45
C LYS A 7 -24.06 -1.75 9.14
N GLN A 8 -23.80 -0.80 10.03
CA GLN A 8 -22.74 0.19 9.88
C GLN A 8 -21.34 -0.47 9.77
N ARG A 9 -21.02 -1.43 10.66
CA ARG A 9 -19.75 -2.18 10.66
C ARG A 9 -19.54 -2.95 9.37
N LEU A 10 -20.57 -3.69 8.91
CA LEU A 10 -20.52 -4.45 7.66
C LEU A 10 -20.39 -3.54 6.43
N SER A 11 -21.15 -2.45 6.38
CA SER A 11 -21.06 -1.48 5.27
C SER A 11 -19.67 -0.84 5.21
N TYR A 12 -19.06 -0.56 6.36
CA TYR A 12 -17.72 -0.01 6.44
C TYR A 12 -16.64 -1.03 6.06
N ALA A 13 -16.80 -2.30 6.46
CA ALA A 13 -15.94 -3.40 6.05
C ALA A 13 -15.99 -3.66 4.54
N LEU A 14 -17.18 -3.61 3.94
CA LEU A 14 -17.35 -3.71 2.47
C LEU A 14 -16.69 -2.53 1.75
N GLY A 15 -16.74 -1.33 2.33
CA GLY A 15 -15.99 -0.18 1.82
C GLY A 15 -14.48 -0.41 1.80
N ALA A 16 -13.92 -0.98 2.88
CA ALA A 16 -12.51 -1.34 2.97
C ALA A 16 -12.13 -2.44 1.97
N PHE A 17 -12.98 -3.44 1.79
CA PHE A 17 -12.80 -4.48 0.77
C PHE A 17 -12.66 -3.88 -0.64
N GLY A 18 -13.59 -3.02 -1.06
CA GLY A 18 -13.51 -2.39 -2.39
C GLY A 18 -12.36 -1.40 -2.51
N HIS A 19 -12.02 -0.69 -1.42
CA HIS A 19 -10.90 0.23 -1.37
C HIS A 19 -9.57 -0.47 -1.69
N ASP A 20 -9.28 -1.58 -1.02
CA ASP A 20 -8.02 -2.29 -1.20
C ASP A 20 -8.02 -3.14 -2.48
N THR A 21 -9.16 -3.66 -2.93
CA THR A 21 -9.28 -4.27 -4.26
C THR A 21 -8.84 -3.29 -5.35
N TYR A 22 -9.31 -2.04 -5.29
CA TYR A 22 -8.90 -0.99 -6.22
C TYR A 22 -7.42 -0.63 -6.09
N TYR A 23 -6.94 -0.45 -4.85
CA TYR A 23 -5.55 -0.11 -4.60
C TYR A 23 -4.60 -1.12 -5.23
N PHE A 24 -4.86 -2.41 -5.05
CA PHE A 24 -4.06 -3.47 -5.67
C PHE A 24 -4.21 -3.50 -7.20
N ALA A 25 -5.39 -3.22 -7.73
CA ALA A 25 -5.58 -3.10 -9.17
C ALA A 25 -4.66 -2.02 -9.77
N ILE A 26 -4.60 -0.82 -9.17
CA ILE A 26 -3.81 0.29 -9.72
C ILE A 26 -2.32 0.22 -9.33
N SER A 27 -1.98 -0.30 -8.15
CA SER A 27 -0.59 -0.30 -7.69
C SER A 27 0.23 -1.48 -8.25
N THR A 28 -0.39 -2.62 -8.48
CA THR A 28 0.30 -3.86 -8.90
C THR A 28 -0.08 -4.25 -10.32
N PHE A 29 -1.38 -4.42 -10.58
CA PHE A 29 -1.83 -5.00 -11.85
C PHE A 29 -1.86 -4.00 -13.00
N PHE A 30 -1.98 -2.72 -12.72
CA PHE A 30 -1.84 -1.70 -13.76
C PHE A 30 -0.43 -1.70 -14.33
N ILE A 31 0.61 -1.77 -13.49
CA ILE A 31 1.99 -1.84 -13.99
C ILE A 31 2.26 -3.15 -14.73
N ALA A 32 1.69 -4.28 -14.27
CA ALA A 32 1.74 -5.54 -15.01
C ALA A 32 1.03 -5.43 -16.38
N PHE A 33 -0.07 -4.69 -16.47
CA PHE A 33 -0.73 -4.39 -17.74
C PHE A 33 0.13 -3.49 -18.65
N VAL A 34 0.75 -2.45 -18.10
CA VAL A 34 1.64 -1.54 -18.85
C VAL A 34 2.79 -2.32 -19.47
N THR A 35 3.47 -3.15 -18.69
CA THR A 35 4.64 -3.92 -19.14
C THR A 35 4.28 -5.14 -19.98
N GLY A 36 3.05 -5.65 -19.84
CA GLY A 36 2.64 -6.89 -20.49
C GLY A 36 1.77 -6.72 -21.73
N GLN A 37 0.91 -5.72 -21.76
CA GLN A 37 -0.13 -5.66 -22.78
C GLN A 37 -0.46 -4.26 -23.33
N MET A 38 -0.18 -3.20 -22.58
CA MET A 38 -0.58 -1.84 -23.01
C MET A 38 0.04 -1.46 -24.36
N PHE A 39 1.30 -1.81 -24.56
CA PHE A 39 2.07 -1.49 -25.76
C PHE A 39 2.47 -2.74 -26.56
N ALA A 40 1.87 -3.89 -26.30
CA ALA A 40 2.21 -5.13 -26.97
C ALA A 40 2.13 -4.99 -28.51
N GLY A 41 3.26 -5.27 -29.20
CA GLY A 41 3.40 -5.14 -30.64
C GLY A 41 3.75 -3.74 -31.14
N ASP A 42 3.98 -2.78 -30.24
CA ASP A 42 4.47 -1.44 -30.64
C ASP A 42 5.99 -1.49 -30.96
N PRO A 43 6.47 -0.86 -32.06
CA PRO A 43 7.89 -0.85 -32.41
C PRO A 43 8.82 -0.25 -31.33
N HIS A 44 8.28 0.59 -30.46
CA HIS A 44 9.02 1.25 -29.36
C HIS A 44 8.45 0.89 -28.00
N GLU A 45 8.01 -0.37 -27.82
CA GLU A 45 7.35 -0.89 -26.61
C GLU A 45 8.12 -0.55 -25.33
N ASP A 46 9.42 -0.85 -25.28
CA ASP A 46 10.26 -0.61 -24.09
C ASP A 46 10.34 0.88 -23.73
N ALA A 47 10.46 1.76 -24.72
CA ALA A 47 10.50 3.20 -24.49
C ALA A 47 9.16 3.76 -23.97
N MET A 48 8.05 3.19 -24.43
CA MET A 48 6.70 3.56 -23.96
C MET A 48 6.43 3.04 -22.55
N ILE A 49 6.89 1.84 -22.22
CA ILE A 49 6.85 1.28 -20.85
C ILE A 49 7.65 2.17 -19.91
N ALA A 50 8.90 2.50 -20.25
CA ALA A 50 9.75 3.37 -19.45
C ALA A 50 9.14 4.76 -19.25
N LEU A 51 8.52 5.33 -20.27
CA LEU A 51 7.82 6.62 -20.20
C LEU A 51 6.67 6.55 -19.17
N VAL A 52 5.77 5.59 -19.31
CA VAL A 52 4.58 5.48 -18.43
C VAL A 52 4.97 5.18 -17.00
N THR A 53 5.90 4.25 -16.77
CA THR A 53 6.33 3.89 -15.40
C THR A 53 7.03 5.06 -14.72
N SER A 54 7.83 5.84 -15.44
CA SER A 54 8.45 7.07 -14.91
C SER A 54 7.42 8.15 -14.57
N LEU A 55 6.43 8.36 -15.44
CA LEU A 55 5.33 9.31 -15.20
C LEU A 55 4.51 8.93 -13.96
N VAL A 56 4.20 7.64 -13.79
CA VAL A 56 3.50 7.13 -12.58
C VAL A 56 4.28 7.46 -11.32
N VAL A 57 5.61 7.24 -11.31
CA VAL A 57 6.47 7.58 -10.16
C VAL A 57 6.40 9.08 -9.85
N ILE A 58 6.59 9.92 -10.88
CA ILE A 58 6.63 11.38 -10.72
C ILE A 58 5.28 11.89 -10.20
N ILE A 59 4.17 11.46 -10.80
CA ILE A 59 2.82 11.93 -10.43
C ILE A 59 2.51 11.52 -8.99
N ARG A 60 2.81 10.27 -8.60
CA ARG A 60 2.58 9.79 -7.23
C ARG A 60 3.45 10.50 -6.17
N LEU A 61 4.69 10.85 -6.50
CA LEU A 61 5.51 11.65 -5.59
C LEU A 61 4.98 13.08 -5.44
N VAL A 62 4.47 13.66 -6.52
CA VAL A 62 3.84 14.99 -6.50
C VAL A 62 2.52 14.95 -5.72
N GLU A 63 1.71 13.88 -5.86
CA GLU A 63 0.46 13.70 -5.12
C GLU A 63 0.65 13.81 -3.60
N ILE A 64 1.72 13.26 -3.04
CA ILE A 64 2.01 13.31 -1.60
C ILE A 64 2.01 14.75 -1.07
N ILE A 65 2.43 15.72 -1.89
CA ILE A 65 2.45 17.14 -1.52
C ILE A 65 1.02 17.71 -1.47
N PHE A 66 0.08 17.15 -2.25
CA PHE A 66 -1.30 17.59 -2.31
C PHE A 66 -2.20 16.96 -1.25
N ASP A 67 -1.81 15.85 -0.63
CA ASP A 67 -2.62 15.17 0.41
C ASP A 67 -3.06 16.11 1.56
N PRO A 68 -2.21 17.00 2.12
CA PRO A 68 -2.64 17.95 3.14
C PRO A 68 -3.68 18.98 2.64
N ILE A 69 -3.59 19.38 1.36
CA ILE A 69 -4.54 20.28 0.72
C ILE A 69 -5.89 19.59 0.57
N ILE A 70 -5.88 18.34 0.10
CA ILE A 70 -7.07 17.49 -0.02
C ILE A 70 -7.73 17.30 1.36
N GLY A 71 -6.93 16.99 2.39
CA GLY A 71 -7.41 16.89 3.76
C GLY A 71 -8.10 18.17 4.23
N SER A 72 -7.53 19.33 3.94
CA SER A 72 -8.12 20.63 4.26
C SER A 72 -9.45 20.88 3.53
N ILE A 73 -9.54 20.51 2.25
CA ILE A 73 -10.79 20.61 1.48
C ILE A 73 -11.89 19.74 2.11
N ILE A 74 -11.56 18.49 2.44
CA ILE A 74 -12.47 17.57 3.12
C ILE A 74 -12.91 18.14 4.46
N ASP A 75 -11.97 18.67 5.24
CA ASP A 75 -12.25 19.24 6.56
C ASP A 75 -13.19 20.45 6.52
N ASN A 76 -13.13 21.24 5.46
CA ASN A 76 -14.00 22.40 5.27
C ASN A 76 -15.33 22.04 4.58
N THR A 77 -15.52 20.80 4.16
CA THR A 77 -16.75 20.35 3.51
C THR A 77 -17.92 20.28 4.51
N LYS A 78 -18.99 21.02 4.23
CA LYS A 78 -20.21 21.06 5.04
C LYS A 78 -21.41 20.73 4.14
N THR A 79 -21.93 19.51 4.25
CA THR A 79 -23.11 19.09 3.48
C THR A 79 -24.15 18.43 4.37
N LYS A 80 -25.40 18.34 3.87
CA LYS A 80 -26.50 17.63 4.56
C LYS A 80 -26.21 16.13 4.78
N TRP A 81 -25.26 15.56 4.04
CA TRP A 81 -24.88 14.14 4.12
C TRP A 81 -23.71 13.91 5.09
N GLY A 82 -23.10 14.95 5.58
CA GLY A 82 -21.88 14.95 6.38
C GLY A 82 -20.68 15.51 5.63
N LYS A 83 -19.52 15.29 6.17
CA LYS A 83 -18.24 15.83 5.67
C LYS A 83 -17.55 14.86 4.70
N PHE A 84 -17.59 13.56 4.98
CA PHE A 84 -16.84 12.53 4.26
C PHE A 84 -17.63 11.84 3.15
N LYS A 85 -18.94 11.63 3.34
CA LYS A 85 -19.78 10.89 2.39
C LYS A 85 -19.83 11.47 0.97
N PRO A 86 -19.89 12.80 0.76
CA PRO A 86 -19.85 13.36 -0.59
C PRO A 86 -18.59 12.94 -1.34
N TRP A 87 -17.45 12.95 -0.65
CA TRP A 87 -16.17 12.55 -1.24
C TRP A 87 -16.08 11.05 -1.50
N LEU A 88 -16.65 10.20 -0.65
CA LEU A 88 -16.75 8.76 -0.95
C LEU A 88 -17.51 8.49 -2.24
N ILE A 89 -18.61 9.22 -2.49
CA ILE A 89 -19.43 9.05 -3.69
C ILE A 89 -18.72 9.64 -4.91
N ILE A 90 -18.38 10.94 -4.87
CA ILE A 90 -17.80 11.65 -6.01
C ILE A 90 -16.44 11.03 -6.37
N ALA A 91 -15.56 10.94 -5.38
CA ALA A 91 -14.21 10.46 -5.61
C ALA A 91 -14.18 8.95 -5.92
N GLY A 92 -15.00 8.14 -5.24
CA GLY A 92 -15.15 6.73 -5.54
C GLY A 92 -15.65 6.47 -6.97
N THR A 93 -16.58 7.29 -7.47
CA THR A 93 -17.10 7.18 -8.83
C THR A 93 -16.05 7.62 -9.86
N MET A 94 -15.45 8.80 -9.66
CA MET A 94 -14.47 9.34 -10.61
C MET A 94 -13.23 8.47 -10.73
N SER A 95 -12.66 8.02 -9.59
CA SER A 95 -11.52 7.12 -9.61
C SER A 95 -11.86 5.76 -10.25
N SER A 96 -13.08 5.24 -10.06
CA SER A 96 -13.53 4.01 -10.72
C SER A 96 -13.62 4.17 -12.24
N ILE A 97 -14.18 5.29 -12.74
CA ILE A 97 -14.23 5.59 -14.18
C ILE A 97 -12.82 5.69 -14.76
N MET A 98 -11.93 6.41 -14.08
CA MET A 98 -10.55 6.55 -14.54
C MET A 98 -9.79 5.21 -14.50
N LEU A 99 -10.08 4.32 -13.55
CA LEU A 99 -9.48 2.99 -13.54
C LEU A 99 -9.84 2.18 -14.80
N VAL A 100 -11.09 2.24 -15.24
CA VAL A 100 -11.53 1.59 -16.50
C VAL A 100 -10.75 2.17 -17.68
N LEU A 101 -10.56 3.49 -17.73
CA LEU A 101 -9.77 4.14 -18.77
C LEU A 101 -8.31 3.66 -18.77
N MET A 102 -7.69 3.53 -17.58
CA MET A 102 -6.31 3.05 -17.46
C MET A 102 -6.12 1.66 -18.09
N PHE A 103 -7.08 0.75 -17.94
CA PHE A 103 -7.01 -0.60 -18.48
C PHE A 103 -7.54 -0.74 -19.92
N SER A 104 -8.01 0.34 -20.57
CA SER A 104 -8.61 0.34 -21.92
C SER A 104 -7.60 0.52 -23.06
N ARG A 105 -6.28 0.58 -22.80
CA ARG A 105 -5.27 1.04 -23.79
C ARG A 105 -5.62 2.43 -24.37
N PHE A 106 -6.39 3.23 -23.61
CA PHE A 106 -6.90 4.54 -24.06
C PHE A 106 -7.64 4.46 -25.40
N PHE A 107 -8.39 3.36 -25.60
CA PHE A 107 -9.12 3.08 -26.84
C PHE A 107 -8.27 3.13 -28.10
N GLY A 108 -7.02 2.67 -28.01
CA GLY A 108 -6.08 2.61 -29.14
C GLY A 108 -5.10 3.78 -29.22
N LEU A 109 -5.22 4.79 -28.35
CA LEU A 109 -4.28 5.93 -28.32
C LEU A 109 -2.91 5.52 -27.73
N ALA A 110 -2.84 4.44 -26.92
CA ALA A 110 -1.61 3.95 -26.31
C ALA A 110 -0.69 3.32 -27.37
N SER A 111 0.08 4.15 -28.06
CA SER A 111 0.98 3.76 -29.15
C SER A 111 2.10 4.79 -29.30
N SER A 112 3.28 4.36 -29.74
CA SER A 112 4.41 5.22 -30.07
C SER A 112 4.10 6.17 -31.23
N THR A 113 3.22 5.78 -32.15
CA THR A 113 2.73 6.62 -33.25
C THR A 113 2.02 7.87 -32.74
N HIS A 114 1.31 7.77 -31.64
CA HIS A 114 0.58 8.86 -31.00
C HIS A 114 1.21 9.33 -29.68
N LYS A 115 2.52 9.14 -29.51
CA LYS A 115 3.26 9.33 -28.26
C LYS A 115 2.90 10.63 -27.54
N THR A 116 2.93 11.77 -28.20
CA THR A 116 2.67 13.08 -27.59
C THR A 116 1.23 13.20 -27.09
N ALA A 117 0.25 12.83 -27.91
CA ALA A 117 -1.16 12.88 -27.56
C ALA A 117 -1.46 11.91 -26.42
N PHE A 118 -0.95 10.67 -26.51
CA PHE A 118 -1.07 9.68 -25.46
C PHE A 118 -0.47 10.18 -24.14
N THR A 119 0.75 10.74 -24.16
CA THR A 119 1.42 11.24 -22.95
C THR A 119 0.60 12.32 -22.25
N ILE A 120 0.07 13.29 -22.99
CA ILE A 120 -0.76 14.36 -22.41
C ILE A 120 -2.03 13.79 -21.80
N VAL A 121 -2.75 12.94 -22.53
CA VAL A 121 -4.00 12.34 -22.06
C VAL A 121 -3.73 11.43 -20.84
N PHE A 122 -2.64 10.66 -20.87
CA PHE A 122 -2.23 9.81 -19.76
C PHE A 122 -1.95 10.61 -18.48
N ILE A 123 -1.15 11.68 -18.57
CA ILE A 123 -0.82 12.54 -17.43
C ILE A 123 -2.10 13.11 -16.82
N ILE A 124 -2.98 13.69 -17.65
CA ILE A 124 -4.25 14.27 -17.17
C ILE A 124 -5.13 13.21 -16.51
N ALA A 125 -5.31 12.07 -17.17
CA ALA A 125 -6.16 10.99 -16.67
C ALA A 125 -5.60 10.37 -15.38
N PHE A 126 -4.27 10.21 -15.28
CA PHE A 126 -3.63 9.64 -14.09
C PHE A 126 -3.67 10.61 -12.89
N ILE A 127 -3.47 11.93 -13.13
CA ILE A 127 -3.64 12.96 -12.08
C ILE A 127 -5.08 12.98 -11.57
N ILE A 128 -6.07 12.88 -12.45
CA ILE A 128 -7.48 12.82 -12.07
C ILE A 128 -7.74 11.54 -11.25
N LEU A 129 -7.24 10.39 -11.73
CA LEU A 129 -7.39 9.11 -11.03
C LEU A 129 -6.83 9.17 -9.62
N ASP A 130 -5.56 9.56 -9.50
CA ASP A 130 -4.78 9.52 -8.26
C ASP A 130 -5.31 10.59 -7.28
N GLY A 131 -5.61 11.82 -7.77
CA GLY A 131 -6.20 12.87 -6.96
C GLY A 131 -7.57 12.49 -6.38
N PHE A 132 -8.48 11.96 -7.19
CA PHE A 132 -9.77 11.48 -6.66
C PHE A 132 -9.61 10.25 -5.76
N TYR A 133 -8.64 9.36 -6.05
CA TYR A 133 -8.33 8.28 -5.13
C TYR A 133 -7.89 8.81 -3.76
N SER A 134 -7.03 9.83 -3.69
CA SER A 134 -6.62 10.47 -2.44
C SER A 134 -7.79 11.11 -1.69
N PHE A 135 -8.71 11.80 -2.38
CA PHE A 135 -9.94 12.29 -1.74
C PHE A 135 -10.75 11.15 -1.12
N LYS A 136 -10.87 10.02 -1.81
CA LYS A 136 -11.59 8.85 -1.30
C LYS A 136 -10.86 8.20 -0.13
N ASP A 137 -9.53 8.00 -0.24
CA ASP A 137 -8.69 7.36 0.79
C ASP A 137 -8.75 8.14 2.11
N ILE A 138 -8.46 9.44 2.07
CA ILE A 138 -8.48 10.32 3.23
C ILE A 138 -9.89 10.37 3.85
N SER A 139 -10.94 10.45 3.01
CA SER A 139 -12.32 10.46 3.50
C SER A 139 -12.71 9.13 4.14
N PHE A 140 -12.32 8.01 3.54
CA PHE A 140 -12.66 6.67 4.03
C PHE A 140 -12.04 6.42 5.42
N TRP A 141 -10.73 6.56 5.55
CA TRP A 141 -10.05 6.32 6.82
C TRP A 141 -10.34 7.41 7.86
N GLY A 142 -10.46 8.66 7.43
CA GLY A 142 -10.84 9.79 8.28
C GLY A 142 -12.27 9.74 8.83
N MET A 143 -13.13 8.91 8.25
CA MET A 143 -14.52 8.75 8.70
C MET A 143 -14.66 7.97 10.01
N ILE A 144 -13.72 7.07 10.38
CA ILE A 144 -13.84 6.21 11.58
C ILE A 144 -14.22 7.00 12.84
N PRO A 145 -13.51 8.10 13.22
CA PRO A 145 -13.90 8.90 14.37
C PRO A 145 -15.27 9.58 14.22
N ALA A 146 -15.75 9.77 12.97
CA ALA A 146 -17.06 10.36 12.70
C ALA A 146 -18.23 9.40 12.84
N LEU A 147 -17.95 8.10 12.77
CA LEU A 147 -18.98 7.07 12.86
C LEU A 147 -19.37 6.71 14.29
N SER A 148 -18.50 7.01 15.28
CA SER A 148 -18.81 6.75 16.69
C SER A 148 -18.13 7.72 17.64
N ALA A 149 -18.81 8.06 18.72
CA ALA A 149 -18.26 8.84 19.82
C ALA A 149 -17.44 7.99 20.80
N THR A 150 -17.65 6.65 20.85
CA THR A 150 -16.95 5.77 21.80
C THR A 150 -15.72 5.10 21.19
N ASN A 151 -14.63 5.06 21.95
CA ASN A 151 -13.37 4.43 21.50
C ASN A 151 -13.56 2.95 21.16
N SER A 152 -14.28 2.20 21.99
CA SER A 152 -14.54 0.77 21.74
C SER A 152 -15.25 0.50 20.42
N GLU A 153 -16.19 1.36 20.01
CA GLU A 153 -16.86 1.21 18.71
C GLU A 153 -15.94 1.61 17.55
N ARG A 154 -15.08 2.62 17.74
CA ARG A 154 -14.04 2.99 16.74
C ARG A 154 -13.04 1.86 16.50
N GLU A 155 -12.58 1.21 17.57
CA GLU A 155 -11.72 0.03 17.50
C GLU A 155 -12.40 -1.13 16.76
N THR A 156 -13.68 -1.37 17.06
CA THR A 156 -14.48 -2.39 16.39
C THR A 156 -14.63 -2.08 14.89
N LEU A 157 -14.96 -0.84 14.52
CA LEU A 157 -15.05 -0.40 13.12
C LEU A 157 -13.71 -0.56 12.41
N GLY A 158 -12.60 -0.17 13.05
CA GLY A 158 -11.25 -0.37 12.52
C GLY A 158 -10.91 -1.85 12.29
N THR A 159 -11.31 -2.72 13.21
CA THR A 159 -11.11 -4.18 13.07
C THR A 159 -11.90 -4.74 11.90
N PHE A 160 -13.19 -4.38 11.76
CA PHE A 160 -14.02 -4.78 10.63
C PHE A 160 -13.46 -4.26 9.31
N ALA A 161 -12.99 -3.00 9.28
CA ALA A 161 -12.35 -2.42 8.10
C ALA A 161 -11.07 -3.17 7.72
N ARG A 162 -10.19 -3.48 8.69
CA ARG A 162 -8.97 -4.24 8.44
C ARG A 162 -9.24 -5.64 7.89
N PHE A 163 -10.28 -6.29 8.37
CA PHE A 163 -10.69 -7.59 7.85
C PHE A 163 -11.20 -7.47 6.40
N GLY A 164 -12.08 -6.49 6.11
CA GLY A 164 -12.53 -6.21 4.75
C GLY A 164 -11.37 -5.87 3.80
N SER A 165 -10.46 -5.01 4.23
CA SER A 165 -9.23 -4.61 3.55
C SER A 165 -8.35 -5.82 3.19
N ALA A 166 -8.10 -6.71 4.16
CA ALA A 166 -7.31 -7.91 3.92
C ALA A 166 -7.94 -8.84 2.87
N ILE A 167 -9.27 -9.02 2.92
CA ILE A 167 -10.00 -9.81 1.92
C ILE A 167 -9.90 -9.13 0.53
N GLY A 168 -10.04 -7.81 0.46
CA GLY A 168 -9.95 -7.05 -0.80
C GLY A 168 -8.57 -7.16 -1.44
N ALA A 169 -7.53 -6.90 -0.67
CA ALA A 169 -6.14 -6.95 -1.11
C ALA A 169 -5.72 -8.35 -1.59
N GLN A 170 -5.94 -9.36 -0.74
CA GLN A 170 -5.56 -10.73 -1.06
C GLN A 170 -6.48 -11.35 -2.11
N GLY A 171 -7.77 -11.01 -2.09
CA GLY A 171 -8.73 -11.41 -3.12
C GLY A 171 -8.34 -10.88 -4.50
N ALA A 172 -7.96 -9.62 -4.61
CA ALA A 172 -7.43 -9.05 -5.85
C ALA A 172 -6.16 -9.79 -6.30
N THR A 173 -5.23 -10.06 -5.38
CA THR A 173 -3.98 -10.78 -5.69
C THR A 173 -4.23 -12.21 -6.18
N ILE A 174 -5.17 -12.92 -5.55
CA ILE A 174 -5.51 -14.30 -5.92
C ILE A 174 -6.23 -14.35 -7.26
N LEU A 175 -7.18 -13.45 -7.50
CA LEU A 175 -8.13 -13.55 -8.60
C LEU A 175 -7.70 -12.80 -9.87
N ALA A 176 -6.79 -11.82 -9.78
CA ALA A 176 -6.45 -10.98 -10.92
C ALA A 176 -5.96 -11.79 -12.12
N ILE A 177 -4.94 -12.63 -11.97
CA ILE A 177 -4.39 -13.40 -13.08
C ILE A 177 -5.40 -14.44 -13.61
N PRO A 178 -6.10 -15.25 -12.79
CA PRO A 178 -7.20 -16.09 -13.26
C PRO A 178 -8.27 -15.33 -14.05
N ILE A 179 -8.71 -14.16 -13.59
CA ILE A 179 -9.69 -13.31 -14.30
C ILE A 179 -9.12 -12.86 -15.63
N THR A 180 -7.87 -12.37 -15.65
CA THR A 180 -7.26 -11.89 -16.91
C THR A 180 -7.10 -13.01 -17.93
N ILE A 181 -6.77 -14.23 -17.52
CA ILE A 181 -6.69 -15.39 -18.40
C ILE A 181 -8.09 -15.79 -18.90
N PHE A 182 -9.07 -15.87 -18.00
CA PHE A 182 -10.44 -16.28 -18.32
C PHE A 182 -11.10 -15.40 -19.39
N PHE A 183 -10.93 -14.09 -19.30
CA PHE A 183 -11.49 -13.14 -20.26
C PHE A 183 -10.63 -12.92 -21.51
N THR A 184 -9.48 -13.62 -21.62
CA THR A 184 -8.65 -13.57 -22.83
C THR A 184 -9.04 -14.69 -23.77
N LYS A 185 -9.59 -14.36 -24.92
CA LYS A 185 -10.01 -15.36 -25.94
C LYS A 185 -8.80 -16.14 -26.47
N GLY A 186 -8.84 -17.46 -26.36
CA GLY A 186 -7.92 -18.38 -27.05
C GLY A 186 -6.54 -18.54 -26.40
N GLY A 187 -6.34 -18.20 -25.11
CA GLY A 187 -5.02 -18.29 -24.49
C GLY A 187 -4.98 -18.80 -23.07
N ASN A 188 -3.84 -19.42 -22.72
CA ASN A 188 -3.46 -19.73 -21.34
C ASN A 188 -2.65 -18.59 -20.70
N ALA A 189 -2.74 -17.37 -21.25
CA ALA A 189 -2.01 -16.18 -20.79
C ALA A 189 -2.93 -14.97 -20.71
N SER A 190 -2.58 -14.02 -19.84
CA SER A 190 -3.30 -12.74 -19.72
C SER A 190 -3.18 -11.91 -20.98
N GLY A 191 -4.29 -11.39 -21.50
CA GLY A 191 -4.33 -10.50 -22.65
C GLY A 191 -4.97 -9.16 -22.33
N ALA A 192 -4.93 -8.22 -23.25
CA ALA A 192 -5.48 -6.87 -23.08
C ALA A 192 -6.98 -6.88 -22.70
N ALA A 193 -7.78 -7.74 -23.33
CA ALA A 193 -9.21 -7.91 -22.99
C ALA A 193 -9.40 -8.42 -21.55
N GLY A 194 -8.54 -9.34 -21.09
CA GLY A 194 -8.57 -9.85 -19.73
C GLY A 194 -8.21 -8.81 -18.70
N PHE A 195 -7.18 -8.00 -18.94
CA PHE A 195 -6.83 -6.87 -18.07
C PHE A 195 -7.92 -5.79 -18.06
N PHE A 196 -8.54 -5.51 -19.19
CA PHE A 196 -9.69 -4.61 -19.24
C PHE A 196 -10.86 -5.12 -18.40
N ALA A 197 -11.22 -6.39 -18.53
CA ALA A 197 -12.27 -7.02 -17.72
C ALA A 197 -11.95 -6.96 -16.23
N PHE A 198 -10.70 -7.26 -15.82
CA PHE A 198 -10.26 -7.12 -14.44
C PHE A 198 -10.38 -5.67 -13.94
N GLY A 199 -9.94 -4.69 -14.74
CA GLY A 199 -10.06 -3.27 -14.43
C GLY A 199 -11.52 -2.83 -14.22
N VAL A 200 -12.44 -3.28 -15.09
CA VAL A 200 -13.88 -3.04 -14.96
C VAL A 200 -14.44 -3.66 -13.69
N ILE A 201 -14.10 -4.92 -13.39
CA ILE A 201 -14.55 -5.61 -12.16
C ILE A 201 -14.07 -4.86 -10.90
N ALA A 202 -12.79 -4.50 -10.85
CA ALA A 202 -12.23 -3.74 -9.72
C ALA A 202 -12.89 -2.37 -9.56
N ALA A 203 -13.14 -1.66 -10.66
CA ALA A 203 -13.83 -0.39 -10.69
C ALA A 203 -15.28 -0.49 -10.19
N LEU A 204 -16.01 -1.51 -10.63
CA LEU A 204 -17.37 -1.78 -10.17
C LEU A 204 -17.42 -2.11 -8.68
N ILE A 205 -16.50 -2.98 -8.20
CA ILE A 205 -16.38 -3.31 -6.79
C ILE A 205 -16.15 -2.04 -5.97
N GLN A 206 -15.19 -1.19 -6.35
CA GLN A 206 -14.93 0.06 -5.66
C GLN A 206 -16.12 1.01 -5.69
N GLY A 207 -16.69 1.24 -6.86
CA GLY A 207 -17.86 2.12 -7.03
C GLY A 207 -19.01 1.68 -6.12
N VAL A 208 -19.46 0.43 -6.27
CA VAL A 208 -20.58 -0.13 -5.48
C VAL A 208 -20.31 -0.07 -3.98
N THR A 209 -19.12 -0.48 -3.54
CA THR A 209 -18.80 -0.48 -2.11
C THR A 209 -18.64 0.93 -1.52
N SER A 210 -18.25 1.93 -2.33
CA SER A 210 -18.24 3.34 -1.92
C SER A 210 -19.66 3.83 -1.63
N TYR A 211 -20.62 3.48 -2.47
CA TYR A 211 -22.04 3.79 -2.23
C TYR A 211 -22.60 3.02 -1.02
N ILE A 212 -22.28 1.73 -0.89
CA ILE A 212 -22.68 0.94 0.30
C ILE A 212 -22.17 1.59 1.58
N THR A 213 -20.92 2.05 1.59
CA THR A 213 -20.35 2.74 2.74
C THR A 213 -21.05 4.06 3.03
N ALA A 214 -21.24 4.90 2.00
CA ALA A 214 -21.87 6.20 2.15
C ALA A 214 -23.30 6.12 2.70
N PHE A 215 -24.11 5.18 2.18
CA PHE A 215 -25.51 5.02 2.60
C PHE A 215 -25.69 4.07 3.80
N GLY A 216 -24.76 3.16 4.04
CA GLY A 216 -24.82 2.21 5.16
C GLY A 216 -24.24 2.72 6.46
N THR A 217 -23.55 3.87 6.46
CA THR A 217 -22.97 4.52 7.63
C THR A 217 -23.70 5.82 7.98
N LYS A 218 -23.56 6.32 9.21
CA LYS A 218 -24.10 7.60 9.65
C LYS A 218 -23.04 8.38 10.41
N GLU A 219 -22.61 9.51 9.84
CA GLU A 219 -21.73 10.44 10.53
C GLU A 219 -22.46 11.07 11.72
N GLN A 220 -21.80 11.09 12.88
CA GLN A 220 -22.33 11.70 14.11
C GLN A 220 -21.73 13.10 14.26
N GLU A 221 -22.56 14.08 14.50
CA GLU A 221 -22.12 15.40 14.94
C GLU A 221 -21.62 15.29 16.38
N SER A 222 -20.38 15.67 16.63
CA SER A 222 -19.79 15.72 17.98
C SER A 222 -19.36 17.14 18.30
N SER A 223 -19.86 17.64 19.43
CA SER A 223 -19.47 18.95 19.98
C SER A 223 -17.96 19.04 20.24
N ILE A 224 -17.31 17.91 20.55
CA ILE A 224 -15.84 17.81 20.73
C ILE A 224 -15.09 18.10 19.42
N ARG A 225 -15.69 17.89 18.25
CA ARG A 225 -15.13 18.22 16.94
C ARG A 225 -15.20 19.71 16.59
N GLN A 226 -16.08 20.46 17.24
CA GLN A 226 -16.19 21.90 17.04
C GLN A 226 -15.18 22.68 17.88
N SER A 227 -14.58 22.06 18.88
CA SER A 227 -13.44 22.61 19.63
C SER A 227 -12.23 22.61 18.71
N ALA A 228 -11.82 23.81 18.30
CA ALA A 228 -10.89 24.09 17.23
C ALA A 228 -9.65 23.17 17.22
N PRO A 229 -9.28 22.59 16.08
CA PRO A 229 -7.93 22.07 15.92
C PRO A 229 -6.97 23.25 16.07
N GLN A 230 -5.92 23.08 16.88
CA GLN A 230 -4.78 23.99 16.81
C GLN A 230 -4.39 24.08 15.33
N LYS A 231 -4.35 25.30 14.79
CA LYS A 231 -3.90 25.57 13.42
C LYS A 231 -2.40 25.26 13.34
N THR A 232 -2.08 23.99 13.28
CA THR A 232 -0.72 23.55 12.95
C THR A 232 -0.54 23.71 11.46
N THR A 233 0.38 24.57 11.06
CA THR A 233 0.74 24.70 9.65
C THR A 233 1.48 23.44 9.20
N THR A 234 1.38 23.08 7.91
CA THR A 234 2.14 21.96 7.32
C THR A 234 3.63 22.05 7.66
N LEU A 235 4.16 23.27 7.76
CA LEU A 235 5.54 23.52 8.13
C LEU A 235 5.85 23.14 9.60
N ASP A 236 4.91 23.37 10.52
CA ASP A 236 5.07 23.01 11.94
C ASP A 236 5.04 21.49 12.12
N VAL A 237 4.24 20.81 11.29
CA VAL A 237 4.21 19.36 11.19
C VAL A 237 5.59 18.82 10.81
N PHE A 238 6.19 19.31 9.73
CA PHE A 238 7.53 18.89 9.30
C PHE A 238 8.60 19.22 10.33
N LYS A 239 8.55 20.40 10.94
CA LYS A 239 9.49 20.78 12.01
C LYS A 239 9.39 19.86 13.22
N ALA A 240 8.19 19.49 13.64
CA ALA A 240 7.98 18.59 14.76
C ALA A 240 8.49 17.17 14.47
N LEU A 241 8.30 16.67 13.24
CA LEU A 241 8.83 15.39 12.80
C LEU A 241 10.35 15.35 12.84
N VAL A 242 11.01 16.34 12.22
CA VAL A 242 12.48 16.41 12.15
C VAL A 242 13.13 16.52 13.55
N LYS A 243 12.46 17.14 14.52
CA LYS A 243 12.94 17.23 15.90
C LYS A 243 12.84 15.90 16.68
N ASN A 244 12.01 14.95 16.22
CA ASN A 244 11.88 13.62 16.81
C ASN A 244 12.87 12.64 16.14
N ASP A 245 14.09 12.59 16.65
CA ASP A 245 15.17 11.80 16.06
C ASP A 245 14.88 10.31 16.04
N GLN A 246 14.16 9.76 17.04
CA GLN A 246 13.80 8.33 17.05
C GLN A 246 12.78 8.02 15.96
N LEU A 247 11.80 8.87 15.73
CA LEU A 247 10.88 8.76 14.61
C LEU A 247 11.62 8.87 13.27
N MET A 248 12.58 9.80 13.14
CA MET A 248 13.36 9.97 11.91
C MET A 248 14.23 8.75 11.60
N TRP A 249 14.93 8.19 12.59
CA TRP A 249 15.72 6.97 12.38
C TRP A 249 14.86 5.74 12.08
N LEU A 250 13.71 5.62 12.75
CA LEU A 250 12.75 4.56 12.46
C LEU A 250 12.20 4.71 11.02
N SER A 251 11.87 5.95 10.61
CA SER A 251 11.40 6.25 9.25
C SER A 251 12.46 5.94 8.20
N ALA A 252 13.73 6.29 8.45
CA ALA A 252 14.84 5.97 7.56
C ALA A 252 15.05 4.45 7.43
N SER A 253 14.94 3.70 8.52
CA SER A 253 14.96 2.24 8.46
C SER A 253 13.76 1.69 7.70
N TYR A 254 12.55 2.16 8.01
CA TYR A 254 11.33 1.63 7.43
C TYR A 254 11.19 1.92 5.93
N ILE A 255 11.62 3.08 5.45
CA ILE A 255 11.55 3.38 4.01
C ILE A 255 12.45 2.44 3.19
N LEU A 256 13.66 2.12 3.68
CA LEU A 256 14.55 1.15 3.03
C LEU A 256 13.92 -0.24 2.99
N PHE A 257 13.32 -0.66 4.11
CA PHE A 257 12.57 -1.92 4.21
C PHE A 257 11.37 -1.93 3.26
N ALA A 258 10.54 -0.87 3.29
CA ALA A 258 9.30 -0.80 2.52
C ALA A 258 9.58 -0.79 1.01
N VAL A 259 10.57 -0.01 0.54
CA VAL A 259 10.97 -0.01 -0.87
C VAL A 259 11.47 -1.40 -1.30
N ALA A 260 12.33 -2.04 -0.49
CA ALA A 260 12.83 -3.38 -0.78
C ALA A 260 11.68 -4.40 -0.88
N TYR A 261 10.79 -4.41 0.10
CA TYR A 261 9.69 -5.38 0.16
C TYR A 261 8.66 -5.16 -0.95
N VAL A 262 8.19 -3.92 -1.14
CA VAL A 262 7.14 -3.61 -2.12
C VAL A 262 7.64 -3.80 -3.55
N ALA A 263 8.89 -3.41 -3.85
CA ALA A 263 9.50 -3.64 -5.16
C ALA A 263 9.62 -5.14 -5.46
N THR A 264 10.09 -5.94 -4.50
CA THR A 264 10.22 -7.39 -4.72
C THR A 264 8.85 -8.04 -4.89
N THR A 265 7.87 -7.75 -4.03
CA THR A 265 6.54 -8.35 -4.13
C THR A 265 5.82 -7.98 -5.43
N ALA A 266 6.01 -6.75 -5.93
CA ALA A 266 5.49 -6.33 -7.22
C ALA A 266 6.11 -7.14 -8.37
N THR A 267 7.43 -7.41 -8.34
CA THR A 267 8.14 -8.13 -9.40
C THR A 267 7.93 -9.65 -9.37
N LEU A 268 7.30 -10.22 -8.34
CA LEU A 268 7.02 -11.65 -8.27
C LEU A 268 6.17 -12.17 -9.45
N ILE A 269 5.31 -11.31 -10.01
CA ILE A 269 4.55 -11.68 -11.21
C ILE A 269 5.47 -11.96 -12.40
N LEU A 270 6.55 -11.20 -12.56
CA LEU A 270 7.57 -11.45 -13.60
C LEU A 270 8.30 -12.77 -13.35
N ASN A 271 8.64 -13.07 -12.08
CA ASN A 271 9.25 -14.35 -11.71
C ASN A 271 8.35 -15.53 -12.12
N PHE A 272 7.08 -15.50 -11.72
CA PHE A 272 6.17 -16.60 -12.03
C PHE A 272 5.89 -16.71 -13.53
N THR A 273 5.82 -15.60 -14.25
CA THR A 273 5.55 -15.58 -15.69
C THR A 273 6.76 -16.06 -16.51
N PHE A 274 7.95 -15.52 -16.26
CA PHE A 274 9.10 -15.68 -17.15
C PHE A 274 10.16 -16.66 -16.65
N ILE A 275 10.25 -16.90 -15.35
CA ILE A 275 11.21 -17.85 -14.78
C ILE A 275 10.52 -19.16 -14.45
N ALA A 276 9.38 -19.14 -13.75
CA ALA A 276 8.61 -20.34 -13.47
C ALA A 276 7.72 -20.80 -14.65
N GLY A 277 7.56 -19.98 -15.69
CA GLY A 277 6.78 -20.28 -16.89
C GLY A 277 5.26 -20.37 -16.69
N ASN A 278 4.75 -19.94 -15.53
CA ASN A 278 3.32 -20.04 -15.20
C ASN A 278 2.85 -18.85 -14.36
N ALA A 279 2.27 -17.86 -15.03
CA ALA A 279 1.75 -16.65 -14.38
C ALA A 279 0.64 -16.93 -13.35
N ALA A 280 -0.15 -18.00 -13.52
CA ALA A 280 -1.23 -18.36 -12.59
C ALA A 280 -0.70 -18.69 -11.18
N LEU A 281 0.55 -19.15 -11.05
CA LEU A 281 1.19 -19.40 -9.76
C LEU A 281 1.34 -18.12 -8.90
N TYR A 282 1.26 -16.94 -9.51
CA TYR A 282 1.26 -15.67 -8.77
C TYR A 282 0.12 -15.59 -7.74
N SER A 283 -1.03 -16.22 -8.02
CA SER A 283 -2.16 -16.27 -7.07
C SER A 283 -1.79 -16.88 -5.72
N ILE A 284 -0.79 -17.75 -5.67
CA ILE A 284 -0.28 -18.36 -4.42
C ILE A 284 0.29 -17.28 -3.49
N THR A 285 0.80 -16.18 -4.05
CA THR A 285 1.30 -15.04 -3.25
C THR A 285 0.23 -14.48 -2.33
N GLY A 286 -0.99 -14.30 -2.86
CA GLY A 286 -2.15 -13.85 -2.07
C GLY A 286 -2.56 -14.87 -1.01
N ILE A 287 -2.56 -16.16 -1.35
CA ILE A 287 -2.92 -17.24 -0.41
C ILE A 287 -1.93 -17.28 0.76
N VAL A 288 -0.63 -17.27 0.47
CA VAL A 288 0.43 -17.29 1.50
C VAL A 288 0.36 -16.03 2.37
N GLY A 289 0.17 -14.85 1.76
CA GLY A 289 0.00 -13.59 2.49
C GLY A 289 -1.22 -13.59 3.41
N PHE A 290 -2.36 -14.14 2.95
CA PHE A 290 -3.59 -14.24 3.72
C PHE A 290 -3.43 -15.18 4.93
N ILE A 291 -2.89 -16.39 4.71
CA ILE A 291 -2.62 -17.36 5.79
C ILE A 291 -1.63 -16.77 6.79
N GLY A 292 -0.54 -16.14 6.30
CA GLY A 292 0.45 -15.49 7.16
C GLY A 292 -0.18 -14.41 8.05
N SER A 293 -1.11 -13.62 7.52
CA SER A 293 -1.83 -12.60 8.29
C SER A 293 -2.71 -13.22 9.37
N ILE A 294 -3.49 -14.25 9.05
CA ILE A 294 -4.37 -14.93 10.03
C ILE A 294 -3.56 -15.55 11.16
N VAL A 295 -2.39 -16.10 10.88
CA VAL A 295 -1.56 -16.79 11.88
C VAL A 295 -0.70 -15.80 12.67
N LEU A 296 0.04 -14.92 12.00
CA LEU A 296 1.07 -14.12 12.68
C LEU A 296 0.54 -12.86 13.35
N VAL A 297 -0.56 -12.28 12.87
CA VAL A 297 -1.14 -11.08 13.50
C VAL A 297 -1.62 -11.40 14.94
N PRO A 298 -2.40 -12.47 15.20
CA PRO A 298 -2.76 -12.84 16.57
C PRO A 298 -1.57 -13.32 17.44
N LEU A 299 -0.53 -13.88 16.82
CA LEU A 299 0.68 -14.33 17.53
C LEU A 299 1.59 -13.17 17.93
N PHE A 300 1.52 -12.03 17.26
CA PHE A 300 2.42 -10.90 17.50
C PHE A 300 2.46 -10.45 18.97
N PRO A 301 1.34 -10.23 19.70
CA PRO A 301 1.38 -9.81 21.10
C PRO A 301 2.11 -10.82 22.00
N LEU A 302 1.94 -12.11 21.74
CA LEU A 302 2.61 -13.19 22.50
C LEU A 302 4.12 -13.18 22.24
N LEU A 303 4.52 -13.04 20.98
CA LEU A 303 5.93 -12.96 20.58
C LEU A 303 6.59 -11.69 21.12
N ALA A 304 5.91 -10.54 21.00
CA ALA A 304 6.39 -9.26 21.52
C ALA A 304 6.55 -9.29 23.05
N LYS A 305 5.60 -9.87 23.77
CA LYS A 305 5.70 -10.04 25.24
C LYS A 305 6.84 -10.96 25.64
N LYS A 306 7.08 -12.07 24.91
CA LYS A 306 8.10 -13.06 25.25
C LYS A 306 9.52 -12.62 24.89
N PHE A 307 9.69 -12.03 23.72
CA PHE A 307 11.01 -11.74 23.14
C PHE A 307 11.36 -10.25 23.05
N GLY A 308 10.37 -9.37 23.16
CA GLY A 308 10.44 -7.94 22.86
C GLY A 308 10.32 -7.65 21.36
N ARG A 309 9.70 -6.51 21.01
CA ARG A 309 9.43 -6.10 19.61
C ARG A 309 10.70 -6.02 18.76
N ARG A 310 11.82 -5.56 19.36
CA ARG A 310 13.10 -5.46 18.66
C ARG A 310 13.60 -6.81 18.15
N LYS A 311 13.53 -7.86 18.97
CA LYS A 311 13.94 -9.22 18.57
C LYS A 311 12.96 -9.85 17.58
N VAL A 312 11.65 -9.58 17.74
CA VAL A 312 10.62 -10.04 16.79
C VAL A 312 10.84 -9.46 15.42
N LEU A 313 11.07 -8.14 15.30
CA LEU A 313 11.37 -7.47 14.05
C LEU A 313 12.68 -8.02 13.43
N THR A 314 13.73 -8.16 14.22
CA THR A 314 15.02 -8.71 13.75
C THR A 314 14.85 -10.12 13.20
N GLY A 315 14.18 -11.01 13.93
CA GLY A 315 13.91 -12.37 13.48
C GLY A 315 13.06 -12.43 12.22
N ALA A 316 12.07 -11.56 12.10
CA ALA A 316 11.24 -11.43 10.91
C ALA A 316 12.08 -11.00 9.69
N ILE A 317 12.93 -9.97 9.83
CA ILE A 317 13.81 -9.53 8.73
C ILE A 317 14.82 -10.61 8.35
N ILE A 318 15.42 -11.32 9.31
CA ILE A 318 16.32 -12.45 9.03
C ILE A 318 15.59 -13.54 8.24
N SER A 319 14.36 -13.88 8.63
CA SER A 319 13.52 -14.82 7.88
C SER A 319 13.29 -14.35 6.44
N MET A 320 13.01 -13.05 6.24
CA MET A 320 12.81 -12.48 4.90
C MET A 320 14.10 -12.52 4.06
N LEU A 321 15.27 -12.30 4.67
CA LEU A 321 16.55 -12.45 3.98
C LEU A 321 16.82 -13.90 3.54
N VAL A 322 16.38 -14.90 4.30
CA VAL A 322 16.38 -16.31 3.85
C VAL A 322 15.47 -16.46 2.62
N GLY A 323 14.30 -15.82 2.60
CA GLY A 323 13.42 -15.78 1.43
C GLY A 323 14.13 -15.21 0.19
N TYR A 324 14.84 -14.10 0.33
CA TYR A 324 15.62 -13.50 -0.76
C TYR A 324 16.74 -14.44 -1.25
N ALA A 325 17.43 -15.11 -0.35
CA ALA A 325 18.45 -16.09 -0.71
C ALA A 325 17.86 -17.26 -1.51
N LEU A 326 16.70 -17.78 -1.09
CA LEU A 326 16.00 -18.83 -1.81
C LEU A 326 15.56 -18.39 -3.21
N PHE A 327 15.08 -17.16 -3.37
CA PHE A 327 14.74 -16.60 -4.68
C PHE A 327 15.98 -16.39 -5.56
N PHE A 328 17.04 -15.88 -5.00
CA PHE A 328 18.27 -15.61 -5.75
C PHE A 328 18.96 -16.89 -6.22
N LEU A 329 19.09 -17.90 -5.35
CA LEU A 329 19.73 -19.18 -5.64
C LEU A 329 18.80 -20.12 -6.40
N GLY A 330 17.51 -20.06 -6.15
CA GLY A 330 16.52 -21.01 -6.67
C GLY A 330 16.24 -20.84 -8.16
N ALA A 331 16.09 -21.97 -8.84
CA ALA A 331 15.60 -22.07 -10.21
C ALA A 331 14.35 -22.96 -10.31
N SER A 332 13.93 -23.59 -9.20
CA SER A 332 12.79 -24.51 -9.16
C SER A 332 11.56 -23.88 -8.51
N VAL A 333 10.38 -24.31 -8.96
CA VAL A 333 9.10 -23.87 -8.39
C VAL A 333 9.02 -24.09 -6.86
N PRO A 334 9.41 -25.27 -6.31
CA PRO A 334 9.41 -25.46 -4.86
C PRO A 334 10.29 -24.47 -4.09
N MET A 335 11.49 -24.13 -4.59
CA MET A 335 12.35 -23.12 -3.96
C MET A 335 11.72 -21.71 -4.03
N THR A 336 11.10 -21.37 -5.14
CA THR A 336 10.36 -20.11 -5.30
C THR A 336 9.21 -20.02 -4.29
N LEU A 337 8.44 -21.11 -4.10
CA LEU A 337 7.36 -21.17 -3.11
C LEU A 337 7.87 -21.09 -1.66
N ALA A 338 8.97 -21.77 -1.35
CA ALA A 338 9.62 -21.64 -0.05
C ALA A 338 10.11 -20.20 0.19
N GLY A 339 10.79 -19.60 -0.80
CA GLY A 339 11.19 -18.20 -0.76
C GLY A 339 10.02 -17.25 -0.51
N LEU A 340 8.88 -17.51 -1.15
CA LEU A 340 7.65 -16.75 -0.97
C LEU A 340 7.15 -16.79 0.48
N ILE A 341 7.10 -17.99 1.09
CA ILE A 341 6.67 -18.14 2.49
C ILE A 341 7.60 -17.36 3.43
N PHE A 342 8.92 -17.54 3.28
CA PHE A 342 9.90 -16.85 4.12
C PHE A 342 9.93 -15.34 3.91
N LEU A 343 9.57 -14.84 2.73
CA LEU A 343 9.54 -13.41 2.42
C LEU A 343 8.24 -12.74 2.87
N THR A 344 7.08 -13.31 2.55
CA THR A 344 5.80 -12.60 2.70
C THR A 344 5.14 -12.80 4.07
N THR A 345 5.29 -14.00 4.67
CA THR A 345 4.66 -14.32 5.95
C THR A 345 5.16 -13.44 7.10
N PRO A 346 6.49 -13.23 7.30
CA PRO A 346 7.01 -12.43 8.41
C PRO A 346 6.74 -10.92 8.29
N TYR A 347 6.32 -10.44 7.12
CA TYR A 347 5.99 -9.03 6.91
C TYR A 347 5.05 -8.47 7.98
N GLN A 348 4.05 -9.25 8.41
CA GLN A 348 3.09 -8.84 9.43
C GLN A 348 3.76 -8.49 10.76
N LEU A 349 4.80 -9.23 11.13
CA LEU A 349 5.57 -8.99 12.36
C LEU A 349 6.38 -7.69 12.26
N VAL A 350 7.00 -7.43 11.10
CA VAL A 350 7.73 -6.17 10.86
C VAL A 350 6.76 -4.99 10.89
N PHE A 351 5.64 -5.11 10.16
CA PHE A 351 4.60 -4.08 10.10
C PHE A 351 4.10 -3.69 11.49
N LEU A 352 3.71 -4.68 12.31
CA LEU A 352 3.19 -4.44 13.66
C LEU A 352 4.27 -3.89 14.60
N SER A 353 5.51 -4.38 14.51
CA SER A 353 6.62 -3.87 15.32
C SER A 353 6.91 -2.40 15.02
N VAL A 354 6.93 -2.02 13.74
CA VAL A 354 7.13 -0.63 13.32
C VAL A 354 5.96 0.25 13.75
N LEU A 355 4.72 -0.21 13.53
CA LEU A 355 3.52 0.53 13.94
C LEU A 355 3.52 0.85 15.43
N MET A 356 3.82 -0.14 16.27
CA MET A 356 3.88 0.06 17.73
C MET A 356 5.03 0.98 18.12
N THR A 357 6.18 0.91 17.46
CA THR A 357 7.31 1.80 17.75
C THR A 357 7.03 3.25 17.30
N ILE A 358 6.28 3.46 16.20
CA ILE A 358 5.80 4.80 15.79
C ILE A 358 4.82 5.35 16.84
N THR A 359 3.95 4.50 17.39
CA THR A 359 3.03 4.90 18.47
C THR A 359 3.82 5.37 19.69
N ASP A 360 4.83 4.63 20.12
CA ASP A 360 5.70 5.01 21.25
C ASP A 360 6.51 6.30 20.96
N ALA A 361 6.80 6.58 19.70
CA ALA A 361 7.49 7.81 19.30
C ALA A 361 6.65 9.08 19.52
N VAL A 362 5.33 8.95 19.76
CA VAL A 362 4.46 10.07 20.16
C VAL A 362 4.87 10.59 21.54
N GLU A 363 4.93 9.68 22.53
CA GLU A 363 5.35 10.02 23.91
C GLU A 363 6.81 10.45 23.96
N TYR A 364 7.68 9.81 23.17
CA TYR A 364 9.08 10.24 23.04
C TYR A 364 9.18 11.69 22.50
N GLY A 365 8.38 12.03 21.48
CA GLY A 365 8.32 13.39 20.94
C GLY A 365 7.83 14.41 21.97
N GLN A 366 6.82 14.08 22.76
CA GLN A 366 6.31 14.89 23.85
C GLN A 366 7.37 15.08 24.95
N TRP A 367 8.04 14.01 25.36
CA TRP A 367 9.11 14.04 26.36
C TRP A 367 10.28 14.91 25.93
N LYS A 368 10.71 14.81 24.66
CA LYS A 368 11.89 15.52 24.14
C LYS A 368 11.62 16.97 23.78
N ASN A 369 10.46 17.26 23.17
CA ASN A 369 10.15 18.54 22.54
C ASN A 369 9.09 19.35 23.32
N GLY A 370 8.50 18.78 24.36
CA GLY A 370 7.42 19.40 25.15
C GLY A 370 6.07 19.49 24.43
N VAL A 371 5.94 18.98 23.21
CA VAL A 371 4.71 19.05 22.40
C VAL A 371 4.30 17.66 21.95
N ARG A 372 3.04 17.30 22.18
CA ARG A 372 2.44 16.03 21.73
C ARG A 372 1.88 16.19 20.31
N ASN A 373 2.53 15.58 19.33
CA ASN A 373 2.15 15.62 17.91
C ASN A 373 1.69 14.24 17.44
N GLU A 374 0.61 13.73 18.01
CA GLU A 374 0.14 12.35 17.79
C GLU A 374 -0.26 12.09 16.32
N ALA A 375 -1.18 12.90 15.77
CA ALA A 375 -1.69 12.71 14.41
C ALA A 375 -0.57 12.73 13.36
N VAL A 376 0.38 13.65 13.53
CA VAL A 376 1.51 13.84 12.62
C VAL A 376 2.49 12.67 12.68
N THR A 377 2.79 12.22 13.90
CA THR A 377 3.68 11.08 14.13
C THR A 377 3.09 9.79 13.52
N LEU A 378 1.80 9.56 13.72
CA LEU A 378 1.11 8.38 13.18
C LEU A 378 0.94 8.42 11.65
N ALA A 379 0.84 9.62 11.06
CA ALA A 379 0.76 9.79 9.60
C ALA A 379 2.08 9.46 8.87
N MET A 380 3.20 9.36 9.59
CA MET A 380 4.50 9.05 8.98
C MET A 380 4.49 7.71 8.26
N ARG A 381 3.91 6.65 8.84
CA ARG A 381 3.89 5.33 8.20
C ARG A 381 3.14 5.31 6.86
N PRO A 382 1.88 5.78 6.77
CA PRO A 382 1.19 5.87 5.48
C PRO A 382 1.96 6.68 4.43
N LEU A 383 2.61 7.77 4.83
CA LEU A 383 3.45 8.58 3.95
C LEU A 383 4.61 7.75 3.38
N LEU A 384 5.32 7.01 4.22
CA LEU A 384 6.44 6.16 3.79
C LEU A 384 5.97 5.01 2.90
N ASP A 385 4.80 4.43 3.17
CA ASP A 385 4.19 3.40 2.32
C ASP A 385 3.85 3.95 0.92
N LYS A 386 3.31 5.17 0.81
CA LYS A 386 3.06 5.84 -0.48
C LYS A 386 4.34 6.07 -1.27
N ILE A 387 5.40 6.56 -0.59
CA ILE A 387 6.73 6.75 -1.22
C ILE A 387 7.27 5.43 -1.74
N ALA A 388 7.23 4.37 -0.92
CA ALA A 388 7.70 3.04 -1.31
C ALA A 388 6.91 2.48 -2.50
N GLY A 389 5.59 2.65 -2.50
CA GLY A 389 4.71 2.25 -3.60
C GLY A 389 5.01 2.99 -4.90
N ALA A 390 5.30 4.31 -4.84
CA ALA A 390 5.68 5.09 -6.00
C ALA A 390 6.98 4.56 -6.63
N PHE A 391 8.04 4.39 -5.82
CA PHE A 391 9.31 3.84 -6.30
C PHE A 391 9.19 2.41 -6.83
N SER A 392 8.35 1.57 -6.19
CA SER A 392 8.13 0.19 -6.63
C SER A 392 7.64 0.10 -8.07
N ASN A 393 6.75 1.00 -8.50
CA ASN A 393 6.24 1.02 -9.87
C ASN A 393 7.35 1.32 -10.89
N GLY A 394 8.24 2.26 -10.59
CA GLY A 394 9.40 2.56 -11.44
C GLY A 394 10.40 1.41 -11.48
N ILE A 395 10.70 0.81 -10.32
CA ILE A 395 11.60 -0.34 -10.19
C ILE A 395 11.04 -1.54 -10.98
N TYR A 396 9.75 -1.81 -10.88
CA TYR A 396 9.12 -2.88 -11.65
C TYR A 396 9.29 -2.66 -13.15
N GLY A 397 8.94 -1.46 -13.65
CA GLY A 397 9.05 -1.14 -15.08
C GLY A 397 10.49 -1.23 -15.57
N PHE A 398 11.44 -0.69 -14.80
CA PHE A 398 12.86 -0.80 -15.11
C PHE A 398 13.32 -2.26 -15.22
N ILE A 399 12.97 -3.10 -14.23
CA ILE A 399 13.35 -4.53 -14.22
C ILE A 399 12.73 -5.27 -15.40
N ALA A 400 11.45 -5.01 -15.70
CA ALA A 400 10.75 -5.66 -16.82
C ALA A 400 11.49 -5.40 -18.15
N VAL A 401 11.84 -4.15 -18.42
CA VAL A 401 12.55 -3.76 -19.64
C VAL A 401 14.00 -4.26 -19.62
N ALA A 402 14.75 -4.01 -18.55
CA ALA A 402 16.16 -4.38 -18.47
C ALA A 402 16.41 -5.90 -18.56
N ALA A 403 15.46 -6.71 -18.06
CA ALA A 403 15.54 -8.16 -18.14
C ALA A 403 14.85 -8.75 -19.40
N GLY A 404 14.28 -7.91 -20.27
CA GLY A 404 13.49 -8.37 -21.43
C GLY A 404 12.26 -9.18 -21.05
N MET A 405 11.70 -8.93 -19.84
CA MET A 405 10.53 -9.61 -19.28
C MET A 405 9.26 -8.79 -19.49
N THR A 406 9.11 -8.25 -20.69
CA THR A 406 7.89 -7.59 -21.16
C THR A 406 6.94 -8.63 -21.79
N GLY A 407 5.62 -8.34 -21.76
CA GLY A 407 4.61 -9.32 -22.18
C GLY A 407 3.97 -10.09 -21.02
N THR A 408 3.13 -11.07 -21.35
CA THR A 408 2.31 -11.79 -20.34
C THR A 408 2.53 -13.30 -20.34
N LYS A 409 3.42 -13.81 -21.16
CA LYS A 409 3.74 -15.24 -21.23
C LYS A 409 5.20 -15.47 -21.54
N TYR A 410 5.71 -16.59 -21.06
CA TYR A 410 7.02 -17.11 -21.47
C TYR A 410 7.03 -17.43 -22.97
N VAL A 411 8.06 -17.01 -23.68
CA VAL A 411 8.27 -17.33 -25.10
C VAL A 411 9.49 -18.25 -25.20
N ALA A 412 9.27 -19.47 -25.69
CA ALA A 412 10.35 -20.43 -25.88
C ALA A 412 11.36 -19.91 -26.91
N GLY A 413 12.65 -20.03 -26.60
CA GLY A 413 13.74 -19.53 -27.45
C GLY A 413 14.07 -18.05 -27.26
N HIS A 414 13.30 -17.29 -26.47
CA HIS A 414 13.67 -15.93 -26.09
C HIS A 414 14.66 -15.95 -24.91
N THR A 415 15.71 -15.15 -25.01
CA THR A 415 16.72 -15.04 -23.95
C THR A 415 16.31 -13.95 -22.96
N TYR A 416 15.84 -14.34 -21.80
CA TYR A 416 15.53 -13.42 -20.72
C TYR A 416 16.77 -13.11 -19.87
N GLY A 417 16.89 -11.87 -19.42
CA GLY A 417 17.96 -11.42 -18.54
C GLY A 417 17.77 -11.87 -17.08
N VAL A 418 17.68 -13.18 -16.83
CA VAL A 418 17.40 -13.74 -15.49
C VAL A 418 18.41 -13.27 -14.44
N GLY A 419 19.70 -13.12 -14.82
CA GLY A 419 20.73 -12.58 -13.94
C GLY A 419 20.45 -11.13 -13.52
N MET A 420 20.08 -10.27 -14.49
CA MET A 420 19.66 -8.89 -14.24
C MET A 420 18.41 -8.83 -13.38
N PHE A 421 17.42 -9.66 -13.69
CA PHE A 421 16.20 -9.75 -12.87
C PHE A 421 16.55 -10.12 -11.41
N LYS A 422 17.32 -11.18 -11.18
CA LYS A 422 17.71 -11.60 -9.82
C LYS A 422 18.52 -10.54 -9.09
N LEU A 423 19.38 -9.80 -9.79
CA LEU A 423 20.15 -8.71 -9.22
C LEU A 423 19.25 -7.59 -8.67
N TYR A 424 18.32 -7.09 -9.51
CA TYR A 424 17.48 -5.94 -9.15
C TYR A 424 16.24 -6.30 -8.34
N ALA A 425 15.65 -7.49 -8.56
CA ALA A 425 14.46 -7.92 -7.85
C ALA A 425 14.74 -8.58 -6.49
N TYR A 426 15.96 -9.13 -6.29
CA TYR A 426 16.27 -9.90 -5.08
C TYR A 426 17.52 -9.43 -4.37
N LEU A 427 18.70 -9.32 -5.04
CA LEU A 427 19.95 -8.99 -4.36
C LEU A 427 19.94 -7.54 -3.86
N LEU A 428 19.61 -6.58 -4.71
CA LEU A 428 19.56 -5.17 -4.31
C LEU A 428 18.54 -4.90 -3.21
N PRO A 429 17.30 -5.40 -3.27
CA PRO A 429 16.35 -5.30 -2.17
C PRO A 429 16.84 -5.99 -0.88
N ALA A 430 17.50 -7.15 -0.98
CA ALA A 430 18.09 -7.80 0.20
C ALA A 430 19.15 -6.93 0.87
N LEU A 431 20.02 -6.27 0.09
CA LEU A 431 21.01 -5.32 0.61
C LEU A 431 20.35 -4.12 1.29
N LEU A 432 19.28 -3.54 0.69
CA LEU A 432 18.50 -2.47 1.30
C LEU A 432 17.89 -2.93 2.63
N MET A 433 17.38 -4.15 2.69
CA MET A 433 16.79 -4.72 3.90
C MET A 433 17.85 -4.94 5.00
N ILE A 434 19.08 -5.35 4.64
CA ILE A 434 20.22 -5.45 5.58
C ILE A 434 20.57 -4.06 6.12
N VAL A 435 20.66 -3.05 5.24
CA VAL A 435 20.95 -1.67 5.67
C VAL A 435 19.82 -1.15 6.58
N SER A 436 18.56 -1.42 6.23
CA SER A 436 17.40 -1.11 7.08
C SER A 436 17.56 -1.71 8.48
N LEU A 437 17.90 -2.99 8.57
CA LEU A 437 18.10 -3.68 9.85
C LEU A 437 19.27 -3.08 10.65
N ILE A 438 20.39 -2.76 9.99
CA ILE A 438 21.54 -2.11 10.63
C ILE A 438 21.14 -0.73 11.20
N VAL A 439 20.45 0.09 10.42
CA VAL A 439 19.94 1.39 10.88
C VAL A 439 19.01 1.21 12.08
N TYR A 440 18.06 0.28 12.01
CA TYR A 440 17.17 -0.01 13.11
C TYR A 440 17.92 -0.42 14.38
N LEU A 441 18.84 -1.38 14.28
CA LEU A 441 19.56 -1.91 15.44
C LEU A 441 20.54 -0.90 16.06
N THR A 442 21.12 0.01 15.26
CA THR A 442 22.14 0.97 15.74
C THR A 442 21.55 2.30 16.17
N LYS A 443 20.49 2.79 15.50
CA LYS A 443 19.99 4.15 15.67
C LYS A 443 18.65 4.23 16.41
N VAL A 444 17.78 3.21 16.28
CA VAL A 444 16.50 3.18 17.00
C VAL A 444 16.73 2.65 18.41
N LYS A 445 16.70 3.57 19.38
CA LYS A 445 16.93 3.29 20.81
C LYS A 445 15.63 3.21 21.63
N LEU A 446 14.51 3.51 21.01
CA LEU A 446 13.19 3.50 21.64
C LEU A 446 12.71 2.04 21.77
N THR A 447 13.11 1.41 22.88
CA THR A 447 12.64 0.07 23.29
C THR A 447 11.42 0.20 24.19
N GLU A 448 10.69 -0.91 24.39
CA GLU A 448 9.53 -0.95 25.31
C GLU A 448 9.91 -0.50 26.72
N LYS A 449 11.11 -0.89 27.20
CA LYS A 449 11.62 -0.46 28.51
C LYS A 449 11.83 1.05 28.54
N ARG A 450 12.52 1.61 27.55
CA ARG A 450 12.77 3.07 27.47
C ARG A 450 11.48 3.86 27.32
N HIS A 451 10.51 3.33 26.56
CA HIS A 451 9.19 3.94 26.45
C HIS A 451 8.46 3.99 27.80
N ALA A 452 8.46 2.88 28.55
CA ALA A 452 7.86 2.84 29.90
C ALA A 452 8.50 3.85 30.87
N GLU A 453 9.82 4.01 30.83
CA GLU A 453 10.54 5.03 31.59
C GLU A 453 10.09 6.46 31.23
N ILE A 454 9.96 6.75 29.91
CA ILE A 454 9.52 8.06 29.41
C ILE A 454 8.09 8.35 29.84
N VAL A 455 7.19 7.37 29.77
CA VAL A 455 5.79 7.54 30.23
C VAL A 455 5.76 7.88 31.72
N ALA A 456 6.52 7.16 32.55
CA ALA A 456 6.61 7.45 33.98
C ALA A 456 7.18 8.84 34.28
N GLU A 457 8.20 9.30 33.53
CA GLU A 457 8.74 10.67 33.67
C GLU A 457 7.70 11.74 33.27
N LEU A 458 6.89 11.49 32.23
CA LEU A 458 5.82 12.41 31.81
C LEU A 458 4.68 12.48 32.84
N GLU A 459 4.28 11.35 33.40
CA GLU A 459 3.26 11.28 34.45
C GLU A 459 3.71 12.00 35.73
N ALA A 460 4.97 11.82 36.16
CA ALA A 460 5.54 12.51 37.31
C ALA A 460 5.57 14.05 37.12
N LYS A 461 5.90 14.52 35.92
CA LYS A 461 5.85 15.97 35.61
C LYS A 461 4.42 16.51 35.68
N ALA A 462 3.45 15.81 35.08
CA ALA A 462 2.04 16.22 35.11
C ALA A 462 1.45 16.28 36.53
N THR A 463 1.93 15.40 37.43
CA THR A 463 1.51 15.39 38.86
C THR A 463 2.11 16.57 39.64
N ASN A 464 3.31 17.00 39.29
CA ASN A 464 3.99 18.13 39.97
C ASN A 464 3.52 19.52 39.49
N GLU A 465 2.84 19.61 38.34
CA GLU A 465 2.30 20.85 37.76
C GLU A 465 0.82 21.09 38.18
N ASN A 466 0.16 20.12 38.84
CA ASN A 466 -1.17 20.24 39.45
C ASN A 466 -1.07 20.41 40.98
#